data_fd9b2c14d7153fa0aa89dcfe8e1b991a
#
_entry.id   fd9b2c14d7153fa0aa89dcfe8e1b991a
#
_cell.length_a   1.000
_cell.length_b   1.000
_cell.length_c   1.000
_cell.angle_alpha   90.00
_cell.angle_beta   90.00
_cell.angle_gamma   90.00
#
_symmetry.space_group_name_H-M   'P 1'
#
loop_
_entity.id
_entity.type
_entity.pdbx_description
1 polymer ?
#
loop_
_entity_poly.entity_id
_entity_poly.type
_entity_poly.pdbx_seq_one_letter_code
_entity_poly.pdbx_strand_id
1 'polypeptide(L)'
;MIKFINILSNVISEQKRYKLSPEDYTKLLELTDRLWALRSRKIPRKIEVDQMEFKTADGSDAKVRVFLNPRYKNYAQMDLKPRTTRNPQKFVMQLNPKLFGSKKNLFLTLYHEFMHGTDPNFTTRANEKYWKDYDPTVDEKYWGHPVEFRAVTNEFLEGLVNEFKRRNQRVNNVEKRQTLLMSLKNILNYFAKGEPLTRLSLDIINRISDEGLKDTRIANLLADISTDYPETSEFMNNKEPYYLKLINTIKKFNSDMWPRFLKMLYDTVEEINNIINKGT
;
A
#
# COMPACT_ATOMS: atom_id res chain seq x y z
N MET A 1 -8.34 21.86 15.87
CA MET A 1 -8.95 20.64 15.34
C MET A 1 -10.13 20.91 14.39
N ILE A 2 -11.15 21.68 14.80
CA ILE A 2 -12.36 21.97 13.99
C ILE A 2 -12.06 22.69 12.66
N LYS A 3 -11.13 23.66 12.62
CA LYS A 3 -10.76 24.37 11.38
C LYS A 3 -10.07 23.48 10.35
N PHE A 4 -9.28 22.50 10.79
CA PHE A 4 -8.58 21.56 9.91
C PHE A 4 -9.56 20.54 9.29
N ILE A 5 -10.54 20.10 10.08
CA ILE A 5 -11.63 19.23 9.61
C ILE A 5 -12.49 19.95 8.57
N ASN A 6 -12.77 21.25 8.74
CA ASN A 6 -13.57 22.02 7.78
C ASN A 6 -12.84 22.28 6.46
N ILE A 7 -11.50 22.44 6.48
CA ILE A 7 -10.71 22.56 5.26
C ILE A 7 -10.70 21.22 4.51
N LEU A 8 -10.55 20.11 5.22
CA LEU A 8 -10.62 18.78 4.62
C LEU A 8 -12.02 18.42 4.09
N SER A 9 -13.08 18.82 4.78
CA SER A 9 -14.46 18.52 4.36
C SER A 9 -14.89 19.26 3.10
N ASN A 10 -14.40 20.48 2.88
CA ASN A 10 -14.76 21.29 1.71
C ASN A 10 -13.99 20.90 0.41
N VAL A 11 -12.85 20.21 0.53
CA VAL A 11 -12.03 19.82 -0.62
C VAL A 11 -12.30 18.38 -1.07
N ILE A 12 -12.97 17.55 -0.26
CA ILE A 12 -12.93 16.09 -0.45
C ILE A 12 -14.30 15.44 -0.19
N SER A 13 -15.32 15.82 -0.96
CA SER A 13 -16.62 15.15 -0.84
C SER A 13 -16.68 13.72 -1.41
N GLU A 14 -15.65 13.19 -2.10
CA GLU A 14 -15.84 12.02 -2.96
C GLU A 14 -14.85 10.84 -2.88
N GLN A 15 -13.83 10.83 -2.04
CA GLN A 15 -12.93 9.67 -2.06
C GLN A 15 -12.71 9.04 -0.68
N LYS A 16 -13.55 8.05 -0.36
CA LYS A 16 -13.28 7.07 0.69
C LYS A 16 -12.03 6.24 0.33
N ARG A 17 -11.29 5.78 1.36
CA ARG A 17 -10.24 4.77 1.18
C ARG A 17 -10.82 3.58 0.39
N TYR A 18 -10.17 3.21 -0.72
CA TYR A 18 -10.51 1.99 -1.42
C TYR A 18 -10.17 0.80 -0.53
N LYS A 19 -11.17 -0.03 -0.28
CA LYS A 19 -11.00 -1.30 0.44
C LYS A 19 -11.47 -2.41 -0.46
N LEU A 20 -10.80 -3.53 -0.40
CA LEU A 20 -11.34 -4.77 -0.94
C LEU A 20 -12.64 -5.10 -0.19
N SER A 21 -13.59 -5.68 -0.88
CA SER A 21 -14.76 -6.27 -0.21
C SER A 21 -14.29 -7.32 0.81
N PRO A 22 -15.04 -7.61 1.87
CA PRO A 22 -14.68 -8.68 2.81
C PRO A 22 -14.45 -10.02 2.10
N GLU A 23 -15.21 -10.30 1.04
CA GLU A 23 -15.07 -11.50 0.23
C GLU A 23 -13.74 -11.50 -0.55
N ASP A 24 -13.43 -10.41 -1.25
CA ASP A 24 -12.17 -10.31 -2.02
C ASP A 24 -10.95 -10.30 -1.10
N TYR A 25 -11.08 -9.70 0.09
CA TYR A 25 -10.04 -9.75 1.11
C TYR A 25 -9.77 -11.17 1.59
N THR A 26 -10.83 -11.96 1.82
CA THR A 26 -10.71 -13.37 2.19
C THR A 26 -10.03 -14.19 1.08
N LYS A 27 -10.46 -14.00 -0.17
CA LYS A 27 -9.81 -14.64 -1.33
C LYS A 27 -8.31 -14.28 -1.42
N LEU A 28 -7.96 -13.03 -1.11
CA LEU A 28 -6.56 -12.58 -1.12
C LEU A 28 -5.74 -13.24 -0.02
N LEU A 29 -6.30 -13.44 1.18
CA LEU A 29 -5.66 -14.21 2.26
C LEU A 29 -5.42 -15.65 1.85
N GLU A 30 -6.44 -16.32 1.28
CA GLU A 30 -6.33 -17.70 0.79
C GLU A 30 -5.28 -17.83 -0.33
N LEU A 31 -5.25 -16.88 -1.27
CA LEU A 31 -4.22 -16.81 -2.29
C LEU A 31 -2.84 -16.67 -1.65
N THR A 32 -2.70 -15.80 -0.67
CA THR A 32 -1.45 -15.61 0.06
C THR A 32 -0.97 -16.92 0.70
N ASP A 33 -1.87 -17.68 1.31
CA ASP A 33 -1.55 -18.95 1.95
C ASP A 33 -1.07 -19.99 0.94
N ARG A 34 -1.76 -20.12 -0.19
CA ARG A 34 -1.38 -21.02 -1.26
C ARG A 34 0.00 -20.66 -1.85
N LEU A 35 0.22 -19.40 -2.15
CA LEU A 35 1.50 -18.92 -2.72
C LEU A 35 2.64 -19.10 -1.73
N TRP A 36 2.39 -18.82 -0.45
CA TRP A 36 3.39 -19.03 0.60
C TRP A 36 3.80 -20.50 0.76
N ALA A 37 2.85 -21.42 0.65
CA ALA A 37 3.12 -22.85 0.67
C ALA A 37 3.93 -23.32 -0.57
N LEU A 38 3.76 -22.64 -1.71
CA LEU A 38 4.46 -22.96 -2.96
C LEU A 38 5.88 -22.39 -3.05
N ARG A 39 6.25 -21.40 -2.22
CA ARG A 39 7.54 -20.69 -2.33
C ARG A 39 8.76 -21.60 -2.18
N SER A 40 8.67 -22.65 -1.37
CA SER A 40 9.76 -23.62 -1.13
C SER A 40 9.88 -24.69 -2.22
N ARG A 41 8.88 -24.77 -3.12
CA ARG A 41 8.89 -25.76 -4.19
C ARG A 41 9.81 -25.32 -5.33
N LYS A 42 10.46 -26.27 -5.97
CA LYS A 42 11.25 -26.01 -7.18
C LYS A 42 10.32 -25.74 -8.35
N ILE A 43 10.17 -24.47 -8.71
CA ILE A 43 9.38 -24.03 -9.86
C ILE A 43 10.36 -23.74 -11.01
N PRO A 44 10.45 -24.60 -12.03
CA PRO A 44 11.47 -24.46 -13.07
C PRO A 44 11.13 -23.40 -14.12
N ARG A 45 9.84 -23.08 -14.27
CA ARG A 45 9.31 -22.13 -15.27
C ARG A 45 8.09 -21.39 -14.74
N LYS A 46 7.65 -20.39 -15.50
CA LYS A 46 6.38 -19.70 -15.22
C LYS A 46 5.22 -20.69 -15.22
N ILE A 47 4.44 -20.68 -14.15
CA ILE A 47 3.24 -21.52 -14.00
C ILE A 47 2.07 -20.64 -13.55
N GLU A 48 0.88 -20.95 -14.06
CA GLU A 48 -0.36 -20.38 -13.54
C GLU A 48 -0.75 -21.15 -12.27
N VAL A 49 -1.03 -20.41 -11.20
CA VAL A 49 -1.34 -21.00 -9.88
C VAL A 49 -2.74 -20.70 -9.42
N ASP A 50 -3.36 -19.66 -9.98
CA ASP A 50 -4.69 -19.26 -9.61
C ASP A 50 -5.37 -18.38 -10.66
N GLN A 51 -6.70 -18.32 -10.55
CA GLN A 51 -7.52 -17.35 -11.24
C GLN A 51 -8.56 -16.84 -10.25
N MET A 52 -8.61 -15.51 -10.06
CA MET A 52 -9.54 -14.87 -9.14
C MET A 52 -10.48 -13.94 -9.90
N GLU A 53 -11.70 -13.86 -9.41
CA GLU A 53 -12.70 -12.86 -9.83
C GLU A 53 -12.88 -11.86 -8.68
N PHE A 54 -12.93 -10.57 -9.02
CA PHE A 54 -13.11 -9.50 -8.05
C PHE A 54 -13.88 -8.34 -8.68
N LYS A 55 -14.35 -7.40 -7.85
CA LYS A 55 -15.00 -6.18 -8.31
C LYS A 55 -14.01 -5.03 -8.39
N THR A 56 -14.03 -4.32 -9.50
CA THR A 56 -13.34 -3.03 -9.64
C THR A 56 -14.09 -1.94 -8.86
N ALA A 57 -13.48 -0.79 -8.67
CA ALA A 57 -14.07 0.31 -7.90
C ALA A 57 -15.36 0.88 -8.54
N ASP A 58 -15.53 0.72 -9.84
CA ASP A 58 -16.76 1.07 -10.58
C ASP A 58 -17.83 -0.03 -10.55
N GLY A 59 -17.57 -1.12 -9.79
CA GLY A 59 -18.49 -2.26 -9.66
C GLY A 59 -18.44 -3.26 -10.81
N SER A 60 -17.57 -3.05 -11.81
CA SER A 60 -17.41 -3.98 -12.93
C SER A 60 -16.75 -5.28 -12.50
N ASP A 61 -17.07 -6.38 -13.18
CA ASP A 61 -16.40 -7.65 -12.97
C ASP A 61 -14.99 -7.63 -13.55
N ALA A 62 -14.06 -8.17 -12.82
CA ALA A 62 -12.68 -8.33 -13.23
C ALA A 62 -12.16 -9.73 -12.91
N LYS A 63 -11.24 -10.22 -13.75
CA LYS A 63 -10.57 -11.51 -13.56
C LYS A 63 -9.07 -11.31 -13.58
N VAL A 64 -8.38 -11.86 -12.59
CA VAL A 64 -6.92 -11.88 -12.55
C VAL A 64 -6.41 -13.31 -12.65
N ARG A 65 -5.47 -13.56 -13.57
CA ARG A 65 -4.71 -14.80 -13.63
C ARG A 65 -3.39 -14.60 -12.92
N VAL A 66 -3.08 -15.44 -11.95
CA VAL A 66 -1.89 -15.33 -11.10
C VAL A 66 -0.85 -16.35 -11.54
N PHE A 67 0.37 -15.86 -11.82
CA PHE A 67 1.50 -16.66 -12.26
C PHE A 67 2.66 -16.56 -11.29
N LEU A 68 3.23 -17.69 -10.92
CA LEU A 68 4.57 -17.75 -10.33
C LEU A 68 5.61 -17.81 -11.45
N ASN A 69 6.54 -16.86 -11.42
CA ASN A 69 7.62 -16.78 -12.38
C ASN A 69 8.96 -16.60 -11.64
N PRO A 70 9.75 -17.65 -11.42
CA PRO A 70 11.00 -17.58 -10.65
C PRO A 70 12.11 -16.81 -11.36
N ARG A 71 11.92 -16.44 -12.63
CA ARG A 71 12.83 -15.60 -13.42
C ARG A 71 12.41 -14.13 -13.45
N TYR A 72 11.28 -13.81 -12.84
CA TYR A 72 10.79 -12.43 -12.76
C TYR A 72 11.70 -11.62 -11.84
N LYS A 73 12.14 -10.46 -12.29
CA LYS A 73 13.11 -9.64 -11.54
C LYS A 73 12.48 -8.86 -10.37
N ASN A 74 11.19 -8.57 -10.45
CA ASN A 74 10.45 -7.83 -9.44
C ASN A 74 9.69 -8.79 -8.51
N TYR A 75 9.23 -8.28 -7.37
CA TYR A 75 8.41 -9.03 -6.42
C TYR A 75 7.09 -9.46 -7.03
N ALA A 76 6.34 -8.51 -7.55
CA ALA A 76 5.09 -8.73 -8.26
C ALA A 76 4.88 -7.64 -9.31
N GLN A 77 3.92 -7.84 -10.19
CA GLN A 77 3.40 -6.85 -11.11
C GLN A 77 2.04 -7.30 -11.60
N MET A 78 1.08 -6.37 -11.62
CA MET A 78 -0.20 -6.59 -12.27
C MET A 78 -0.25 -5.84 -13.60
N ASP A 79 -0.45 -6.57 -14.68
CA ASP A 79 -0.61 -6.04 -16.02
C ASP A 79 -2.09 -6.09 -16.41
N LEU A 80 -2.63 -4.96 -16.88
CA LEU A 80 -3.91 -4.92 -17.55
C LEU A 80 -3.73 -5.47 -18.97
N LYS A 81 -4.49 -6.52 -19.32
CA LYS A 81 -4.56 -6.94 -20.72
C LYS A 81 -5.28 -5.86 -21.54
N PRO A 82 -4.83 -5.58 -22.78
CA PRO A 82 -5.50 -4.61 -23.64
C PRO A 82 -7.00 -4.86 -23.62
N ARG A 83 -7.78 -3.82 -23.39
CA ARG A 83 -9.22 -3.89 -23.30
C ARG A 83 -9.79 -4.52 -24.56
N THR A 84 -10.31 -5.69 -24.41
CA THR A 84 -11.46 -6.04 -25.23
C THR A 84 -12.65 -5.27 -24.62
N THR A 85 -13.43 -4.58 -25.44
CA THR A 85 -14.63 -3.81 -25.07
C THR A 85 -15.71 -4.65 -24.37
N ARG A 86 -15.37 -5.88 -23.94
CA ARG A 86 -16.25 -6.87 -23.29
C ARG A 86 -15.84 -7.04 -21.83
N ASN A 87 -16.79 -6.85 -20.92
CA ASN A 87 -16.69 -7.33 -19.54
C ASN A 87 -16.54 -8.87 -19.52
N PRO A 88 -15.76 -9.48 -18.60
CA PRO A 88 -15.00 -8.84 -17.53
C PRO A 88 -13.63 -8.31 -17.96
N GLN A 89 -13.09 -7.34 -17.20
CA GLN A 89 -11.72 -6.88 -17.36
C GLN A 89 -10.75 -8.02 -17.01
N LYS A 90 -9.65 -8.16 -17.77
CA LYS A 90 -8.70 -9.25 -17.59
C LYS A 90 -7.34 -8.72 -17.17
N PHE A 91 -6.88 -9.15 -16.03
CA PHE A 91 -5.56 -8.84 -15.49
C PHE A 91 -4.66 -10.08 -15.50
N VAL A 92 -3.37 -9.85 -15.53
CA VAL A 92 -2.35 -10.87 -15.32
C VAL A 92 -1.41 -10.38 -14.24
N MET A 93 -1.31 -11.13 -13.15
CA MET A 93 -0.35 -10.89 -12.09
C MET A 93 0.81 -11.87 -12.20
N GLN A 94 2.03 -11.37 -12.13
CA GLN A 94 3.23 -12.18 -12.09
C GLN A 94 3.97 -11.93 -10.77
N LEU A 95 4.44 -13.00 -10.15
CA LEU A 95 5.12 -12.97 -8.86
C LEU A 95 6.40 -13.79 -8.92
N ASN A 96 7.45 -13.31 -8.27
CA ASN A 96 8.63 -14.12 -8.00
C ASN A 96 8.59 -14.65 -6.56
N PRO A 97 8.28 -15.95 -6.36
CA PRO A 97 8.08 -16.47 -5.01
C PRO A 97 9.35 -16.47 -4.16
N LYS A 98 10.53 -16.38 -4.77
CA LYS A 98 11.83 -16.40 -4.08
C LYS A 98 12.19 -15.08 -3.41
N LEU A 99 11.55 -13.99 -3.81
CA LEU A 99 11.87 -12.66 -3.30
C LEU A 99 11.16 -12.33 -1.97
N PHE A 100 10.15 -13.13 -1.57
CA PHE A 100 9.39 -12.85 -0.36
C PHE A 100 10.06 -13.43 0.89
N GLY A 101 10.50 -12.55 1.78
CA GLY A 101 11.10 -12.90 3.07
C GLY A 101 10.09 -13.37 4.12
N SER A 102 8.83 -12.91 4.02
CA SER A 102 7.75 -13.27 4.95
C SER A 102 6.40 -13.39 4.26
N LYS A 103 5.47 -14.14 4.89
CA LYS A 103 4.07 -14.25 4.42
C LYS A 103 3.38 -12.88 4.44
N LYS A 104 3.72 -12.04 5.42
CA LYS A 104 3.20 -10.68 5.53
C LYS A 104 3.60 -9.83 4.32
N ASN A 105 4.86 -9.89 3.87
CA ASN A 105 5.33 -9.20 2.67
C ASN A 105 4.57 -9.64 1.44
N LEU A 106 4.42 -10.94 1.29
CA LEU A 106 3.66 -11.49 0.18
C LEU A 106 2.22 -10.95 0.18
N PHE A 107 1.56 -10.94 1.36
CA PHE A 107 0.21 -10.38 1.48
C PHE A 107 0.16 -8.90 1.11
N LEU A 108 1.05 -8.07 1.67
CA LEU A 108 1.05 -6.63 1.41
C LEU A 108 1.35 -6.33 -0.06
N THR A 109 2.28 -7.06 -0.67
CA THR A 109 2.55 -6.91 -2.11
C THR A 109 1.35 -7.32 -2.97
N LEU A 110 0.68 -8.43 -2.63
CA LEU A 110 -0.55 -8.84 -3.31
C LEU A 110 -1.64 -7.78 -3.15
N TYR A 111 -1.80 -7.24 -1.94
CA TYR A 111 -2.75 -6.18 -1.66
C TYR A 111 -2.47 -4.93 -2.50
N HIS A 112 -1.20 -4.53 -2.60
CA HIS A 112 -0.74 -3.43 -3.46
C HIS A 112 -1.16 -3.65 -4.93
N GLU A 113 -0.84 -4.80 -5.49
CA GLU A 113 -1.18 -5.13 -6.87
C GLU A 113 -2.70 -5.19 -7.12
N PHE A 114 -3.46 -5.72 -6.15
CA PHE A 114 -4.92 -5.71 -6.22
C PHE A 114 -5.51 -4.29 -6.14
N MET A 115 -4.86 -3.36 -5.41
CA MET A 115 -5.28 -1.96 -5.39
C MET A 115 -5.17 -1.32 -6.77
N HIS A 116 -4.17 -1.66 -7.57
CA HIS A 116 -4.15 -1.25 -8.97
C HIS A 116 -5.38 -1.74 -9.74
N GLY A 117 -5.73 -3.02 -9.60
CA GLY A 117 -6.90 -3.59 -10.26
C GLY A 117 -8.24 -2.99 -9.83
N THR A 118 -8.33 -2.47 -8.60
CA THR A 118 -9.54 -1.82 -8.08
C THR A 118 -9.59 -0.31 -8.35
N ASP A 119 -8.48 0.33 -8.71
CA ASP A 119 -8.43 1.75 -8.99
C ASP A 119 -9.21 2.09 -10.27
N PRO A 120 -10.26 2.93 -10.21
CA PRO A 120 -11.01 3.31 -11.40
C PRO A 120 -10.14 4.02 -12.44
N ASN A 121 -9.08 4.68 -12.02
CA ASN A 121 -8.15 5.29 -12.95
C ASN A 121 -7.23 4.26 -13.63
N PHE A 122 -7.01 3.11 -13.06
CA PHE A 122 -6.27 2.02 -13.71
C PHE A 122 -7.08 1.37 -14.85
N THR A 123 -8.39 1.51 -14.83
CA THR A 123 -9.31 0.75 -15.67
C THR A 123 -10.11 1.56 -16.68
N THR A 124 -10.17 2.90 -16.60
CA THR A 124 -10.98 3.75 -17.49
C THR A 124 -10.19 4.32 -18.69
N ARG A 125 -10.90 4.71 -19.79
CA ARG A 125 -10.31 5.38 -20.97
C ARG A 125 -9.64 6.73 -20.63
N ALA A 126 -10.07 7.39 -19.56
CA ALA A 126 -9.40 8.57 -19.02
C ALA A 126 -7.91 8.30 -18.69
N ASN A 127 -7.56 7.04 -18.52
CA ASN A 127 -6.21 6.60 -18.21
C ASN A 127 -5.24 6.56 -19.39
N GLU A 128 -5.70 6.48 -20.64
CA GLU A 128 -4.75 6.57 -21.76
C GLU A 128 -4.03 7.92 -21.72
N LYS A 129 -4.73 8.99 -21.31
CA LYS A 129 -4.12 10.29 -21.05
C LYS A 129 -3.25 10.29 -19.78
N TYR A 130 -3.68 9.59 -18.76
CA TYR A 130 -3.00 9.46 -17.47
C TYR A 130 -1.72 8.62 -17.57
N TRP A 131 -1.76 7.52 -18.35
CA TRP A 131 -0.64 6.62 -18.59
C TRP A 131 0.35 7.15 -19.63
N LYS A 132 0.00 8.21 -20.36
CA LYS A 132 0.87 8.77 -21.39
C LYS A 132 2.23 9.22 -20.86
N ASP A 133 2.26 9.68 -19.61
CA ASP A 133 3.47 10.14 -18.92
C ASP A 133 4.04 9.08 -17.96
N TYR A 134 3.41 7.91 -17.85
CA TYR A 134 3.89 6.81 -17.03
C TYR A 134 5.03 6.08 -17.74
N ASP A 135 6.19 6.07 -17.07
CA ASP A 135 7.35 5.33 -17.53
C ASP A 135 7.95 4.59 -16.32
N PRO A 136 7.77 3.26 -16.24
CA PRO A 136 8.27 2.48 -15.11
C PRO A 136 9.80 2.38 -15.07
N THR A 137 10.50 2.87 -16.10
CA THR A 137 11.96 2.94 -16.15
C THR A 137 12.52 4.24 -15.60
N VAL A 138 11.65 5.26 -15.44
CA VAL A 138 11.98 6.57 -14.89
C VAL A 138 11.33 6.69 -13.51
N ASP A 139 12.12 6.67 -12.46
CA ASP A 139 11.67 6.64 -11.07
C ASP A 139 10.69 7.77 -10.72
N GLU A 140 10.97 9.00 -11.13
CA GLU A 140 10.07 10.15 -10.89
C GLU A 140 8.69 9.94 -11.51
N LYS A 141 8.63 9.40 -12.73
CA LYS A 141 7.37 9.13 -13.43
C LYS A 141 6.63 7.95 -12.84
N TYR A 142 7.34 6.98 -12.31
CA TYR A 142 6.76 5.82 -11.63
C TYR A 142 6.18 6.25 -10.27
N TRP A 143 7.03 6.73 -9.35
CA TRP A 143 6.60 7.06 -7.99
C TRP A 143 5.76 8.33 -7.90
N GLY A 144 5.93 9.25 -8.82
CA GLY A 144 5.08 10.42 -8.99
C GLY A 144 3.69 10.10 -9.54
N HIS A 145 3.48 8.89 -10.06
CA HIS A 145 2.20 8.54 -10.66
C HIS A 145 1.11 8.33 -9.61
N PRO A 146 -0.09 8.96 -9.74
CA PRO A 146 -1.15 8.87 -8.74
C PRO A 146 -1.65 7.46 -8.46
N VAL A 147 -1.52 6.53 -9.41
CA VAL A 147 -1.91 5.12 -9.24
C VAL A 147 -0.95 4.43 -8.28
N GLU A 148 0.36 4.62 -8.43
CA GLU A 148 1.36 4.07 -7.52
C GLU A 148 1.23 4.68 -6.13
N PHE A 149 1.04 6.01 -6.05
CA PHE A 149 0.77 6.68 -4.78
C PHE A 149 -0.40 6.04 -4.05
N ARG A 150 -1.53 5.80 -4.75
CA ARG A 150 -2.71 5.18 -4.15
C ARG A 150 -2.46 3.75 -3.71
N ALA A 151 -1.79 2.94 -4.50
CA ALA A 151 -1.47 1.56 -4.16
C ALA A 151 -0.59 1.48 -2.90
N VAL A 152 0.50 2.25 -2.87
CA VAL A 152 1.43 2.30 -1.72
C VAL A 152 0.75 2.83 -0.46
N THR A 153 -0.06 3.89 -0.57
CA THR A 153 -0.77 4.42 0.60
C THR A 153 -1.80 3.44 1.14
N ASN A 154 -2.55 2.76 0.29
CA ASN A 154 -3.49 1.72 0.75
C ASN A 154 -2.77 0.54 1.40
N GLU A 155 -1.64 0.09 0.84
CA GLU A 155 -0.79 -0.95 1.43
C GLU A 155 -0.31 -0.55 2.83
N PHE A 156 0.21 0.67 2.99
CA PHE A 156 0.64 1.19 4.29
C PHE A 156 -0.50 1.26 5.29
N LEU A 157 -1.66 1.81 4.89
CA LEU A 157 -2.82 1.95 5.77
C LEU A 157 -3.41 0.58 6.18
N GLU A 158 -3.41 -0.39 5.28
CA GLU A 158 -3.78 -1.77 5.59
C GLU A 158 -2.80 -2.42 6.57
N GLY A 159 -1.51 -2.16 6.38
CA GLY A 159 -0.46 -2.57 7.32
C GLY A 159 -0.69 -2.00 8.73
N LEU A 160 -1.08 -0.71 8.83
CA LEU A 160 -1.44 -0.08 10.11
C LEU A 160 -2.62 -0.80 10.78
N VAL A 161 -3.72 -1.00 10.05
CA VAL A 161 -4.90 -1.69 10.57
C VAL A 161 -4.55 -3.08 11.11
N ASN A 162 -3.79 -3.84 10.33
CA ASN A 162 -3.40 -5.20 10.71
C ASN A 162 -2.47 -5.22 11.93
N GLU A 163 -1.52 -4.28 12.01
CA GLU A 163 -0.63 -4.21 13.18
C GLU A 163 -1.38 -3.81 14.45
N PHE A 164 -2.32 -2.85 14.36
CA PHE A 164 -3.14 -2.48 15.51
C PHE A 164 -4.11 -3.59 15.92
N LYS A 165 -4.76 -4.30 14.99
CA LYS A 165 -5.58 -5.49 15.29
C LYS A 165 -4.76 -6.54 16.06
N ARG A 166 -3.57 -6.86 15.56
CA ARG A 166 -2.65 -7.82 16.19
C ARG A 166 -2.23 -7.41 17.61
N ARG A 167 -1.94 -6.13 17.83
CA ARG A 167 -1.59 -5.60 19.13
C ARG A 167 -2.79 -5.62 20.06
N ASN A 168 -3.95 -5.18 19.61
CA ASN A 168 -5.16 -5.13 20.41
C ASN A 168 -5.57 -6.51 20.94
N GLN A 169 -5.45 -7.57 20.13
CA GLN A 169 -5.73 -8.95 20.54
C GLN A 169 -4.85 -9.43 21.70
N ARG A 170 -3.68 -8.81 21.91
CA ARG A 170 -2.71 -9.16 22.96
C ARG A 170 -2.79 -8.28 24.20
N VAL A 171 -3.72 -7.32 24.20
CA VAL A 171 -3.80 -6.29 25.22
C VAL A 171 -5.09 -6.45 26.01
N ASN A 172 -4.97 -6.95 27.25
CA ASN A 172 -6.10 -7.11 28.18
C ASN A 172 -6.25 -5.92 29.16
N ASN A 173 -5.43 -4.87 29.03
CA ASN A 173 -5.36 -3.77 29.98
C ASN A 173 -5.80 -2.46 29.30
N VAL A 174 -6.70 -1.71 29.94
CA VAL A 174 -7.25 -0.42 29.47
C VAL A 174 -6.14 0.60 29.22
N GLU A 175 -5.16 0.68 30.11
CA GLU A 175 -4.04 1.63 30.02
C GLU A 175 -3.17 1.38 28.77
N LYS A 176 -2.89 0.12 28.47
CA LYS A 176 -2.16 -0.25 27.24
C LYS A 176 -2.96 0.06 25.97
N ARG A 177 -4.29 -0.06 26.01
CA ARG A 177 -5.16 0.34 24.88
C ARG A 177 -5.12 1.85 24.66
N GLN A 178 -5.17 2.64 25.74
CA GLN A 178 -5.00 4.09 25.64
C GLN A 178 -3.64 4.47 25.05
N THR A 179 -2.58 3.78 25.44
CA THR A 179 -1.23 3.96 24.86
C THR A 179 -1.21 3.66 23.35
N LEU A 180 -1.92 2.62 22.89
CA LEU A 180 -2.09 2.36 21.45
C LEU A 180 -2.83 3.48 20.74
N LEU A 181 -3.91 4.02 21.33
CA LEU A 181 -4.65 5.17 20.77
C LEU A 181 -3.79 6.43 20.69
N MET A 182 -2.96 6.67 21.70
CA MET A 182 -2.03 7.80 21.69
C MET A 182 -0.98 7.65 20.57
N SER A 183 -0.45 6.44 20.36
CA SER A 183 0.51 6.19 19.26
C SER A 183 -0.14 6.38 17.88
N LEU A 184 -1.42 6.05 17.74
CA LEU A 184 -2.19 6.32 16.54
C LEU A 184 -2.31 7.81 16.24
N LYS A 185 -2.68 8.62 17.25
CA LYS A 185 -2.74 10.07 17.14
C LYS A 185 -1.38 10.68 16.81
N ASN A 186 -0.31 10.12 17.38
CA ASN A 186 1.04 10.57 17.09
C ASN A 186 1.44 10.27 15.62
N ILE A 187 1.10 9.11 15.08
CA ILE A 187 1.31 8.81 13.65
C ILE A 187 0.56 9.81 12.76
N LEU A 188 -0.70 10.09 13.08
CA LEU A 188 -1.48 11.09 12.35
C LEU A 188 -0.85 12.48 12.42
N ASN A 189 -0.39 12.90 13.60
CA ASN A 189 0.26 14.20 13.80
C ASN A 189 1.60 14.30 13.05
N TYR A 190 2.37 13.23 12.97
CA TYR A 190 3.59 13.20 12.17
C TYR A 190 3.29 13.54 10.70
N PHE A 191 2.32 12.86 10.10
CA PHE A 191 1.99 13.11 8.69
C PHE A 191 1.26 14.44 8.47
N ALA A 192 0.42 14.88 9.40
CA ALA A 192 -0.37 16.09 9.25
C ALA A 192 0.41 17.37 9.57
N LYS A 193 1.33 17.33 10.55
CA LYS A 193 2.00 18.52 11.11
C LYS A 193 3.52 18.41 11.14
N GLY A 194 4.09 17.24 10.82
CA GLY A 194 5.53 16.99 10.94
C GLY A 194 6.01 16.82 12.39
N GLU A 195 5.10 16.54 13.34
CA GLU A 195 5.48 16.27 14.72
C GLU A 195 6.33 14.99 14.84
N PRO A 196 7.38 14.94 15.69
CA PRO A 196 8.23 13.76 15.79
C PRO A 196 7.44 12.53 16.26
N LEU A 197 7.78 11.38 15.70
CA LEU A 197 7.19 10.10 16.11
C LEU A 197 7.69 9.66 17.48
N THR A 198 6.79 9.16 18.29
CA THR A 198 7.15 8.46 19.53
C THR A 198 7.83 7.12 19.23
N ARG A 199 8.61 6.60 20.18
CA ARG A 199 9.26 5.29 20.04
C ARG A 199 8.27 4.17 19.73
N LEU A 200 7.08 4.18 20.37
CA LEU A 200 6.03 3.20 20.09
C LEU A 200 5.46 3.35 18.67
N SER A 201 5.23 4.59 18.23
CA SER A 201 4.76 4.86 16.86
C SER A 201 5.76 4.41 15.81
N LEU A 202 7.05 4.66 16.03
CA LEU A 202 8.14 4.14 15.19
C LEU A 202 8.18 2.61 15.17
N ASP A 203 8.06 1.95 16.33
CA ASP A 203 8.02 0.48 16.40
C ASP A 203 6.83 -0.10 15.62
N ILE A 204 5.66 0.54 15.69
CA ILE A 204 4.48 0.14 14.91
C ILE A 204 4.78 0.23 13.41
N ILE A 205 5.30 1.36 12.96
CA ILE A 205 5.62 1.59 11.54
C ILE A 205 6.75 0.66 11.06
N ASN A 206 7.78 0.45 11.89
CA ASN A 206 8.85 -0.51 11.57
C ASN A 206 8.33 -1.94 11.37
N ARG A 207 7.31 -2.34 12.11
CA ARG A 207 6.68 -3.66 11.96
C ARG A 207 5.78 -3.79 10.74
N ILE A 208 5.31 -2.67 10.20
CA ILE A 208 4.61 -2.65 8.92
C ILE A 208 5.64 -2.70 7.80
N SER A 209 6.66 -1.85 7.95
CA SER A 209 7.78 -1.79 7.01
C SER A 209 8.46 -3.15 6.93
N ASP A 210 8.64 -3.62 5.74
CA ASP A 210 9.31 -4.86 5.53
C ASP A 210 10.78 -4.64 5.21
N GLU A 211 11.64 -5.13 6.07
CA GLU A 211 13.08 -5.13 5.82
C GLU A 211 13.46 -5.95 4.57
N GLY A 212 12.54 -6.78 4.07
CA GLY A 212 12.72 -7.60 2.87
C GLY A 212 12.44 -6.89 1.55
N LEU A 213 11.75 -5.76 1.54
CA LEU A 213 11.52 -4.95 0.33
C LEU A 213 12.76 -4.12 -0.02
N LYS A 214 13.85 -4.79 -0.34
CA LYS A 214 15.00 -4.19 -1.03
C LYS A 214 14.68 -4.05 -2.52
N ASP A 215 13.67 -3.27 -2.86
CA ASP A 215 13.50 -2.88 -4.25
C ASP A 215 14.67 -1.96 -4.62
N THR A 216 15.53 -2.45 -5.50
CA THR A 216 16.69 -1.71 -5.99
C THR A 216 16.30 -0.37 -6.63
N ARG A 217 15.10 -0.27 -7.24
CA ARG A 217 14.59 0.99 -7.80
C ARG A 217 14.29 2.02 -6.72
N ILE A 218 13.70 1.60 -5.60
CA ILE A 218 13.44 2.51 -4.47
C ILE A 218 14.76 2.96 -3.84
N ALA A 219 15.71 2.06 -3.67
CA ALA A 219 17.03 2.41 -3.15
C ALA A 219 17.74 3.41 -4.07
N ASN A 220 17.67 3.22 -5.40
CA ASN A 220 18.23 4.14 -6.38
C ASN A 220 17.52 5.48 -6.36
N LEU A 221 16.18 5.50 -6.38
CA LEU A 221 15.38 6.72 -6.28
C LEU A 221 15.73 7.52 -5.02
N LEU A 222 15.84 6.86 -3.89
CA LEU A 222 16.20 7.53 -2.63
C LEU A 222 17.64 8.06 -2.68
N ALA A 223 18.57 7.35 -3.34
CA ALA A 223 19.93 7.81 -3.55
C ALA A 223 19.97 9.05 -4.45
N ASP A 224 19.25 9.03 -5.57
CA ASP A 224 19.17 10.16 -6.50
C ASP A 224 18.56 11.40 -5.82
N ILE A 225 17.48 11.22 -5.07
CA ILE A 225 16.86 12.31 -4.29
C ILE A 225 17.84 12.88 -3.26
N SER A 226 18.62 12.02 -2.58
CA SER A 226 19.60 12.50 -1.59
C SER A 226 20.73 13.32 -2.22
N THR A 227 21.03 13.09 -3.50
CA THR A 227 22.02 13.86 -4.25
C THR A 227 21.48 15.23 -4.66
N ASP A 228 20.23 15.26 -5.14
CA ASP A 228 19.61 16.50 -5.63
C ASP A 228 19.07 17.39 -4.50
N TYR A 229 18.76 16.79 -3.35
CA TYR A 229 18.20 17.46 -2.18
C TYR A 229 18.96 17.04 -0.91
N PRO A 230 20.03 17.77 -0.53
CA PRO A 230 20.90 17.45 0.62
C PRO A 230 20.14 17.28 1.95
N GLU A 231 19.03 18.01 2.14
CA GLU A 231 18.16 17.86 3.31
C GLU A 231 17.50 16.47 3.41
N THR A 232 17.42 15.73 2.31
CA THR A 232 16.96 14.34 2.33
C THR A 232 18.05 13.33 2.65
N SER A 233 19.32 13.71 2.47
CA SER A 233 20.46 12.88 2.87
C SER A 233 20.47 12.62 4.38
N GLU A 234 20.15 13.65 5.18
CA GLU A 234 20.03 13.53 6.64
C GLU A 234 18.86 12.59 7.01
N PHE A 235 17.75 12.68 6.31
CA PHE A 235 16.60 11.82 6.41
C PHE A 235 16.93 10.35 6.07
N MET A 236 17.73 10.12 5.04
CA MET A 236 18.14 8.78 4.60
C MET A 236 19.15 8.12 5.53
N ASN A 237 20.02 8.90 6.15
CA ASN A 237 21.03 8.42 7.10
C ASN A 237 20.43 8.06 8.48
N ASN A 238 19.33 8.67 8.87
CA ASN A 238 18.54 8.26 10.02
C ASN A 238 17.81 6.95 9.67
N LYS A 239 17.93 5.91 10.45
CA LYS A 239 17.32 4.58 10.31
C LYS A 239 15.77 4.62 10.22
N GLU A 240 15.27 5.49 9.36
CA GLU A 240 13.83 5.71 9.21
C GLU A 240 13.18 4.53 8.49
N PRO A 241 12.00 4.10 8.95
CA PRO A 241 11.27 3.00 8.36
C PRO A 241 11.02 3.21 6.86
N TYR A 242 11.15 2.14 6.10
CA TYR A 242 10.96 2.11 4.66
C TYR A 242 9.69 2.85 4.19
N TYR A 243 8.54 2.56 4.81
CA TYR A 243 7.29 3.23 4.42
C TYR A 243 7.27 4.73 4.68
N LEU A 244 7.92 5.20 5.75
CA LEU A 244 8.03 6.64 5.99
C LEU A 244 8.85 7.30 4.90
N LYS A 245 10.00 6.73 4.56
CA LYS A 245 10.85 7.22 3.47
C LYS A 245 10.10 7.26 2.16
N LEU A 246 9.44 6.14 1.82
CA LEU A 246 8.67 6.02 0.58
C LEU A 246 7.54 7.05 0.51
N ILE A 247 6.70 7.15 1.54
CA ILE A 247 5.57 8.08 1.56
C ILE A 247 6.05 9.53 1.50
N ASN A 248 7.10 9.90 2.25
CA ASN A 248 7.66 11.23 2.21
C ASN A 248 8.31 11.55 0.84
N THR A 249 8.90 10.56 0.20
CA THR A 249 9.42 10.67 -1.16
C THR A 249 8.29 10.91 -2.16
N ILE A 250 7.25 10.10 -2.12
CA ILE A 250 6.08 10.22 -3.00
C ILE A 250 5.38 11.57 -2.79
N LYS A 251 5.34 12.08 -1.56
CA LYS A 251 4.81 13.41 -1.26
C LYS A 251 5.45 14.52 -2.10
N LYS A 252 6.75 14.41 -2.38
CA LYS A 252 7.46 15.40 -3.22
C LYS A 252 7.01 15.36 -4.67
N PHE A 253 6.76 14.19 -5.21
CA PHE A 253 6.37 14.01 -6.61
C PHE A 253 4.85 14.11 -6.83
N ASN A 254 4.04 13.98 -5.78
CA ASN A 254 2.58 13.98 -5.81
C ASN A 254 1.97 14.86 -4.71
N SER A 255 2.45 16.10 -4.57
CA SER A 255 2.01 17.00 -3.50
C SER A 255 0.50 17.28 -3.50
N ASP A 256 -0.14 17.31 -4.65
CA ASP A 256 -1.59 17.48 -4.82
C ASP A 256 -2.41 16.26 -4.34
N MET A 257 -1.80 15.08 -4.25
CA MET A 257 -2.43 13.90 -3.66
C MET A 257 -2.30 13.86 -2.13
N TRP A 258 -1.46 14.70 -1.53
CA TRP A 258 -1.20 14.69 -0.08
C TRP A 258 -2.43 14.93 0.80
N PRO A 259 -3.32 15.89 0.50
CA PRO A 259 -4.57 16.06 1.26
C PRO A 259 -5.45 14.79 1.23
N ARG A 260 -5.44 14.06 0.12
CA ARG A 260 -6.17 12.77 0.00
C ARG A 260 -5.56 11.69 0.89
N PHE A 261 -4.24 11.60 0.92
CA PHE A 261 -3.54 10.69 1.84
C PHE A 261 -3.91 10.98 3.29
N LEU A 262 -3.85 12.25 3.71
CA LEU A 262 -4.19 12.65 5.07
C LEU A 262 -5.63 12.28 5.42
N LYS A 263 -6.58 12.44 4.50
CA LYS A 263 -7.96 12.00 4.72
C LYS A 263 -8.04 10.48 4.87
N MET A 264 -7.42 9.72 3.98
CA MET A 264 -7.40 8.26 4.07
C MET A 264 -6.77 7.78 5.39
N LEU A 265 -5.71 8.44 5.84
CA LEU A 265 -5.07 8.17 7.12
C LEU A 265 -6.02 8.48 8.28
N TYR A 266 -6.72 9.62 8.24
CA TYR A 266 -7.72 9.98 9.25
C TYR A 266 -8.84 8.93 9.34
N ASP A 267 -9.43 8.55 8.20
CA ASP A 267 -10.47 7.51 8.14
C ASP A 267 -9.96 6.17 8.70
N THR A 268 -8.68 5.86 8.46
CA THR A 268 -8.02 4.67 9.00
C THR A 268 -7.80 4.76 10.51
N VAL A 269 -7.43 5.92 11.02
CA VAL A 269 -7.30 6.19 12.45
C VAL A 269 -8.65 5.99 13.16
N GLU A 270 -9.75 6.47 12.59
CA GLU A 270 -11.10 6.26 13.12
C GLU A 270 -11.48 4.77 13.11
N GLU A 271 -11.18 4.06 12.03
CA GLU A 271 -11.40 2.61 11.97
C GLU A 271 -10.65 1.86 13.08
N ILE A 272 -9.36 2.14 13.24
CA ILE A 272 -8.52 1.49 14.26
C ILE A 272 -8.99 1.87 15.67
N ASN A 273 -9.37 3.14 15.90
CA ASN A 273 -9.94 3.59 17.16
C ASN A 273 -11.18 2.77 17.52
N ASN A 274 -12.06 2.54 16.54
CA ASN A 274 -13.25 1.71 16.74
C ASN A 274 -12.90 0.24 17.04
N ILE A 275 -11.85 -0.31 16.43
CA ILE A 275 -11.39 -1.68 16.71
C ILE A 275 -10.85 -1.78 18.15
N ILE A 276 -10.07 -0.80 18.60
CA ILE A 276 -9.48 -0.79 19.93
C ILE A 276 -10.56 -0.62 21.00
N ASN A 277 -11.57 0.23 20.75
CA ASN A 277 -12.64 0.49 21.70
C ASN A 277 -13.68 -0.65 21.78
N LYS A 278 -13.97 -1.35 20.68
CA LYS A 278 -14.91 -2.49 20.68
C LYS A 278 -14.37 -3.71 21.42
N GLY A 279 -13.11 -3.75 21.72
CA GLY A 279 -12.51 -4.80 22.56
C GLY A 279 -12.63 -4.50 24.06
N THR A 280 -13.38 -3.48 24.44
CA THR A 280 -13.80 -3.19 25.83
C THR A 280 -15.19 -3.70 26.07
#